data_3e07e2a6b5ff7342ffa994c173d7b60c
#
_entry.id   3e07e2a6b5ff7342ffa994c173d7b60c
#
_cell.length_a   1.000
_cell.length_b   1.000
_cell.length_c   1.000
_cell.angle_alpha   90.00
_cell.angle_beta   90.00
_cell.angle_gamma   90.00
#
_symmetry.space_group_name_H-M   'P 1'
#
loop_
_entity.id
_entity.type
_entity.pdbx_description
1 polymer ?
#
loop_
_entity_poly.entity_id
_entity_poly.type
_entity_poly.pdbx_seq_one_letter_code
_entity_poly.pdbx_strand_id
1 'polypeptide(L)'
;LLSVATTLPEIAIVVYAASAGSYGIALGAGLGSNILMMTLGLAIMLLIATTRLSKKPIKKIDVSSFKLDKIFLLLTAVISAILFIDGYNFTDGIVFTGLFLVYVFIAFYEMRIEKKKDKEKVIEEHSNSSENINLPSNQKQLIKSGIIFMIGTIGIFLGAEPFIESLKHVSVDIGVSPIILSVVISPIAGEMPEKISLMLLARKGAHGTSIAIANVLGSKILNNTLLLAFAVFGAIYHSGLGANIDRSEILTQQMLLATAVTLIAVGLLFRKEIGIRTGFILLVMYVASIGLQFFMNS
;
A
#
# COMPACT_ATOMS: atom_id res chain seq x y z
N LEU A 1 10.83 1.69 -5.09
CA LEU A 1 11.68 1.43 -3.90
C LEU A 1 11.05 1.97 -2.61
N LEU A 2 10.53 3.21 -2.60
CA LEU A 2 9.91 3.78 -1.40
C LEU A 2 8.72 2.93 -0.95
N SER A 3 7.82 2.57 -1.86
CA SER A 3 6.66 1.71 -1.57
C SER A 3 7.05 0.38 -0.94
N VAL A 4 8.08 -0.29 -1.44
CA VAL A 4 8.57 -1.55 -0.86
C VAL A 4 9.08 -1.34 0.57
N ALA A 5 9.86 -0.28 0.79
CA ALA A 5 10.42 0.01 2.11
C ALA A 5 9.33 0.37 3.15
N THR A 6 8.30 1.09 2.73
CA THR A 6 7.20 1.47 3.63
C THR A 6 6.20 0.34 3.90
N THR A 7 6.14 -0.69 3.04
CA THR A 7 5.27 -1.88 3.21
C THR A 7 5.94 -3.02 4.00
N LEU A 8 7.20 -2.86 4.43
CA LEU A 8 7.88 -3.91 5.21
C LEU A 8 7.13 -4.35 6.49
N PRO A 9 6.51 -3.46 7.28
CA PRO A 9 5.75 -3.88 8.46
C PRO A 9 4.57 -4.79 8.11
N GLU A 10 3.83 -4.48 7.04
CA GLU A 10 2.73 -5.32 6.56
C GLU A 10 3.24 -6.68 6.08
N ILE A 11 4.35 -6.69 5.35
CA ILE A 11 4.98 -7.94 4.89
C ILE A 11 5.35 -8.80 6.10
N ALA A 12 5.95 -8.23 7.14
CA ALA A 12 6.32 -8.97 8.34
C ALA A 12 5.09 -9.57 9.05
N ILE A 13 4.02 -8.78 9.21
CA ILE A 13 2.76 -9.22 9.81
C ILE A 13 2.15 -10.36 8.99
N VAL A 14 2.06 -10.21 7.67
CA VAL A 14 1.45 -11.20 6.78
C VAL A 14 2.26 -12.49 6.74
N VAL A 15 3.58 -12.40 6.59
CA VAL A 15 4.47 -13.57 6.56
C VAL A 15 4.40 -14.33 7.88
N TYR A 16 4.50 -13.64 9.03
CA TYR A 16 4.39 -14.30 10.33
C TYR A 16 3.01 -14.93 10.54
N ALA A 17 1.93 -14.17 10.33
CA ALA A 17 0.58 -14.67 10.53
C ALA A 17 0.26 -15.89 9.66
N ALA A 18 0.63 -15.86 8.37
CA ALA A 18 0.40 -16.97 7.46
C ALA A 18 1.27 -18.19 7.81
N SER A 19 2.54 -17.98 8.17
CA SER A 19 3.45 -19.06 8.60
C SER A 19 3.07 -19.68 9.93
N ALA A 20 2.30 -18.97 10.76
CA ALA A 20 1.72 -19.45 12.02
C ALA A 20 0.28 -20.01 11.86
N GLY A 21 -0.19 -20.22 10.63
CA GLY A 21 -1.54 -20.75 10.35
C GLY A 21 -2.68 -19.76 10.59
N SER A 22 -2.38 -18.47 10.85
CA SER A 22 -3.39 -17.43 11.10
C SER A 22 -3.78 -16.69 9.81
N TYR A 23 -4.27 -17.42 8.81
CA TYR A 23 -4.51 -16.92 7.44
C TYR A 23 -5.48 -15.74 7.38
N GLY A 24 -6.52 -15.78 8.23
CA GLY A 24 -7.49 -14.70 8.31
C GLY A 24 -6.89 -13.38 8.80
N ILE A 25 -5.93 -13.44 9.75
CA ILE A 25 -5.19 -12.26 10.22
C ILE A 25 -4.26 -11.76 9.11
N ALA A 26 -3.57 -12.66 8.41
CA ALA A 26 -2.68 -12.32 7.31
C ALA A 26 -3.43 -11.57 6.20
N LEU A 27 -4.54 -12.11 5.70
CA LEU A 27 -5.34 -11.45 4.68
C LEU A 27 -5.99 -10.17 5.21
N GLY A 28 -6.50 -10.19 6.45
CA GLY A 28 -7.10 -9.04 7.11
C GLY A 28 -6.15 -7.83 7.16
N ALA A 29 -4.88 -8.05 7.49
CA ALA A 29 -3.87 -6.99 7.51
C ALA A 29 -3.71 -6.33 6.13
N GLY A 30 -3.60 -7.11 5.05
CA GLY A 30 -3.47 -6.59 3.68
C GLY A 30 -4.73 -5.86 3.19
N LEU A 31 -5.90 -6.44 3.42
CA LEU A 31 -7.19 -5.84 3.04
C LEU A 31 -7.46 -4.53 3.77
N GLY A 32 -7.20 -4.53 5.09
CA GLY A 32 -7.33 -3.32 5.91
C GLY A 32 -6.38 -2.21 5.49
N SER A 33 -5.15 -2.58 5.11
CA SER A 33 -4.16 -1.65 4.57
C SER A 33 -4.67 -0.97 3.29
N ASN A 34 -5.30 -1.72 2.39
CA ASN A 34 -5.90 -1.15 1.18
C ASN A 34 -7.04 -0.18 1.52
N ILE A 35 -7.95 -0.55 2.42
CA ILE A 35 -9.05 0.32 2.86
C ILE A 35 -8.50 1.61 3.47
N LEU A 36 -7.61 1.49 4.46
CA LEU A 36 -7.09 2.63 5.21
C LEU A 36 -6.35 3.63 4.33
N MET A 37 -5.42 3.15 3.48
CA MET A 37 -4.58 4.05 2.69
C MET A 37 -5.28 4.64 1.48
N MET A 38 -6.16 3.87 0.81
CA MET A 38 -6.94 4.38 -0.31
C MET A 38 -8.02 5.38 0.12
N THR A 39 -8.38 5.40 1.40
CA THR A 39 -9.36 6.33 1.95
C THR A 39 -8.71 7.34 2.90
N LEU A 40 -8.47 7.00 4.16
CA LEU A 40 -7.93 7.90 5.18
C LEU A 40 -6.54 8.44 4.80
N GLY A 41 -5.64 7.59 4.29
CA GLY A 41 -4.29 8.00 3.91
C GLY A 41 -4.30 9.07 2.83
N LEU A 42 -5.00 8.82 1.72
CA LEU A 42 -5.18 9.80 0.64
C LEU A 42 -5.98 11.03 1.11
N ALA A 43 -7.02 10.87 1.96
CA ALA A 43 -7.79 11.98 2.50
C ALA A 43 -6.91 12.95 3.28
N ILE A 44 -6.14 12.44 4.25
CA ILE A 44 -5.23 13.28 5.08
C ILE A 44 -4.19 13.95 4.19
N MET A 45 -3.59 13.22 3.26
CA MET A 45 -2.63 13.78 2.31
C MET A 45 -3.21 14.93 1.50
N LEU A 46 -4.43 14.76 0.93
CA LEU A 46 -5.11 15.80 0.16
C LEU A 46 -5.49 17.00 1.01
N LEU A 47 -5.98 16.77 2.24
CA LEU A 47 -6.31 17.85 3.17
C LEU A 47 -5.06 18.65 3.56
N ILE A 48 -3.92 18.00 3.82
CA ILE A 48 -2.66 18.70 4.12
C ILE A 48 -2.20 19.48 2.89
N ALA A 49 -2.15 18.85 1.70
CA ALA A 49 -1.63 19.47 0.49
C ALA A 49 -2.43 20.71 0.05
N THR A 50 -3.77 20.71 0.30
CA THR A 50 -4.68 21.75 -0.19
C THR A 50 -4.99 22.86 0.84
N THR A 51 -4.56 22.69 2.09
CA THR A 51 -4.79 23.66 3.16
C THR A 51 -3.51 24.37 3.60
N ARG A 52 -3.65 25.29 4.55
CA ARG A 52 -2.52 26.03 5.16
C ARG A 52 -1.53 25.15 5.94
N LEU A 53 -1.81 23.85 6.09
CA LEU A 53 -0.88 22.89 6.68
C LEU A 53 0.31 22.59 5.75
N SER A 54 0.16 22.83 4.46
CA SER A 54 1.26 22.77 3.48
C SER A 54 2.06 24.07 3.49
N LYS A 55 3.38 23.96 3.30
CA LYS A 55 4.26 25.15 3.09
C LYS A 55 3.96 25.86 1.78
N LYS A 56 3.41 25.13 0.78
CA LYS A 56 3.00 25.62 -0.54
C LYS A 56 1.66 24.98 -0.90
N PRO A 57 0.52 25.52 -0.38
CA PRO A 57 -0.80 24.94 -0.62
C PRO A 57 -1.15 24.91 -2.12
N ILE A 58 -1.77 23.82 -2.54
CA ILE A 58 -2.17 23.58 -3.93
C ILE A 58 -3.70 23.43 -3.96
N LYS A 59 -4.38 24.21 -4.80
CA LYS A 59 -5.85 24.09 -4.91
C LYS A 59 -6.30 22.78 -5.57
N LYS A 60 -5.51 22.31 -6.54
CA LYS A 60 -5.77 21.10 -7.34
C LYS A 60 -4.47 20.38 -7.64
N ILE A 61 -4.54 19.07 -7.66
CA ILE A 61 -3.43 18.15 -7.90
C ILE A 61 -3.73 17.40 -9.17
N ASP A 62 -2.84 17.50 -10.15
CA ASP A 62 -2.92 16.71 -11.39
C ASP A 62 -2.48 15.27 -11.09
N VAL A 63 -3.35 14.33 -11.43
CA VAL A 63 -3.12 12.89 -11.26
C VAL A 63 -3.13 12.13 -12.58
N SER A 64 -3.06 12.85 -13.70
CA SER A 64 -3.11 12.25 -15.04
C SER A 64 -1.89 11.36 -15.34
N SER A 65 -0.73 11.68 -14.79
CA SER A 65 0.51 10.91 -14.94
C SER A 65 0.46 9.50 -14.34
N PHE A 66 -0.42 9.23 -13.37
CA PHE A 66 -0.54 7.93 -12.71
C PHE A 66 -1.53 6.97 -13.40
N LYS A 67 -1.66 7.05 -14.73
CA LYS A 67 -2.64 6.23 -15.47
C LYS A 67 -2.34 4.74 -15.36
N LEU A 68 -1.06 4.35 -15.52
CA LEU A 68 -0.62 2.97 -15.40
C LEU A 68 -0.92 2.41 -14.02
N ASP A 69 -0.47 3.11 -12.96
CA ASP A 69 -0.66 2.66 -11.57
C ASP A 69 -2.13 2.49 -11.23
N LYS A 70 -3.00 3.44 -11.66
CA LYS A 70 -4.44 3.36 -11.45
C LYS A 70 -5.06 2.15 -12.12
N ILE A 71 -4.71 1.88 -13.39
CA ILE A 71 -5.22 0.73 -14.14
C ILE A 71 -4.73 -0.57 -13.50
N PHE A 72 -3.44 -0.63 -13.14
CA PHE A 72 -2.86 -1.82 -12.54
C PHE A 72 -3.45 -2.11 -11.16
N LEU A 73 -3.70 -1.08 -10.36
CA LEU A 73 -4.34 -1.21 -9.06
C LEU A 73 -5.79 -1.73 -9.18
N LEU A 74 -6.57 -1.22 -10.14
CA LEU A 74 -7.91 -1.76 -10.42
C LEU A 74 -7.85 -3.22 -10.84
N LEU A 75 -6.97 -3.54 -11.79
CA LEU A 75 -6.81 -4.89 -12.32
C LEU A 75 -6.45 -5.88 -11.20
N THR A 76 -5.46 -5.55 -10.38
CA THR A 76 -5.00 -6.43 -9.29
C THR A 76 -6.03 -6.57 -8.19
N ALA A 77 -6.79 -5.52 -7.86
CA ALA A 77 -7.88 -5.59 -6.89
C ALA A 77 -9.02 -6.51 -7.38
N VAL A 78 -9.38 -6.44 -8.67
CA VAL A 78 -10.42 -7.30 -9.26
C VAL A 78 -9.92 -8.75 -9.36
N ILE A 79 -8.70 -8.96 -9.84
CA ILE A 79 -8.11 -10.30 -9.95
C ILE A 79 -8.02 -10.96 -8.56
N SER A 80 -7.57 -10.24 -7.53
CA SER A 80 -7.48 -10.80 -6.18
C SER A 80 -8.86 -11.24 -5.65
N ALA A 81 -9.91 -10.46 -5.91
CA ALA A 81 -11.26 -10.82 -5.51
C ALA A 81 -11.81 -12.02 -6.28
N ILE A 82 -11.52 -12.13 -7.59
CA ILE A 82 -11.94 -13.26 -8.43
C ILE A 82 -11.24 -14.56 -7.98
N LEU A 83 -9.93 -14.52 -7.79
CA LEU A 83 -9.16 -15.68 -7.34
C LEU A 83 -9.55 -16.14 -5.92
N PHE A 84 -10.12 -15.25 -5.10
CA PHE A 84 -10.60 -15.62 -3.77
C PHE A 84 -11.95 -16.35 -3.77
N ILE A 85 -12.62 -16.53 -4.91
CA ILE A 85 -13.93 -17.19 -4.98
C ILE A 85 -13.88 -18.63 -4.49
N ASP A 86 -12.78 -19.34 -4.73
CA ASP A 86 -12.53 -20.72 -4.29
C ASP A 86 -11.43 -20.82 -3.19
N GLY A 87 -11.01 -19.67 -2.64
CA GLY A 87 -9.89 -19.54 -1.72
C GLY A 87 -8.56 -19.35 -2.47
N TYR A 88 -7.48 -19.08 -1.70
CA TYR A 88 -6.16 -18.92 -2.34
C TYR A 88 -5.32 -20.18 -2.20
N ASN A 89 -4.79 -20.65 -3.30
CA ASN A 89 -3.96 -21.83 -3.43
C ASN A 89 -2.56 -21.50 -4.02
N PHE A 90 -1.70 -22.50 -4.19
CA PHE A 90 -0.35 -22.34 -4.72
C PHE A 90 -0.31 -21.63 -6.09
N THR A 91 -1.25 -21.95 -6.98
CA THR A 91 -1.31 -21.33 -8.32
C THR A 91 -1.56 -19.84 -8.23
N ASP A 92 -2.42 -19.41 -7.30
CA ASP A 92 -2.70 -18.00 -7.07
C ASP A 92 -1.48 -17.25 -6.55
N GLY A 93 -0.68 -17.88 -5.68
CA GLY A 93 0.61 -17.34 -5.25
C GLY A 93 1.57 -17.06 -6.40
N ILE A 94 1.62 -17.97 -7.39
CA ILE A 94 2.41 -17.78 -8.61
C ILE A 94 1.82 -16.64 -9.46
N VAL A 95 0.51 -16.59 -9.62
CA VAL A 95 -0.18 -15.51 -10.38
C VAL A 95 0.11 -14.15 -9.75
N PHE A 96 -0.03 -14.02 -8.44
CA PHE A 96 0.27 -12.77 -7.72
C PHE A 96 1.73 -12.34 -7.87
N THR A 97 2.67 -13.28 -7.76
CA THR A 97 4.09 -13.01 -7.99
C THR A 97 4.34 -12.55 -9.43
N GLY A 98 3.73 -13.22 -10.40
CA GLY A 98 3.81 -12.85 -11.81
C GLY A 98 3.28 -11.46 -12.10
N LEU A 99 2.10 -11.11 -11.54
CA LEU A 99 1.51 -9.77 -11.66
C LEU A 99 2.44 -8.69 -11.09
N PHE A 100 3.04 -8.95 -9.93
CA PHE A 100 4.01 -8.02 -9.34
C PHE A 100 5.24 -7.81 -10.24
N LEU A 101 5.82 -8.90 -10.77
CA LEU A 101 6.97 -8.82 -11.65
C LEU A 101 6.65 -8.07 -12.94
N VAL A 102 5.47 -8.30 -13.53
CA VAL A 102 5.00 -7.57 -14.71
C VAL A 102 4.88 -6.08 -14.42
N TYR A 103 4.26 -5.71 -13.28
CA TYR A 103 4.16 -4.30 -12.86
C TYR A 103 5.54 -3.65 -12.71
N VAL A 104 6.45 -4.31 -12.00
CA VAL A 104 7.82 -3.79 -11.80
C VAL A 104 8.55 -3.62 -13.13
N PHE A 105 8.41 -4.57 -14.04
CA PHE A 105 9.03 -4.51 -15.36
C PHE A 105 8.51 -3.32 -16.18
N ILE A 106 7.19 -3.13 -16.23
CA ILE A 106 6.56 -2.03 -16.97
C ILE A 106 6.95 -0.68 -16.34
N ALA A 107 6.87 -0.55 -15.01
CA ALA A 107 7.25 0.67 -14.31
C ALA A 107 8.74 1.03 -14.54
N PHE A 108 9.61 0.03 -14.58
CA PHE A 108 11.03 0.23 -14.88
C PHE A 108 11.25 0.67 -16.34
N TYR A 109 10.48 0.12 -17.27
CA TYR A 109 10.52 0.48 -18.68
C TYR A 109 10.05 1.93 -18.91
N GLU A 110 8.94 2.34 -18.30
CA GLU A 110 8.45 3.73 -18.35
C GLU A 110 9.47 4.71 -17.78
N MET A 111 10.05 4.43 -16.61
CA MET A 111 11.10 5.28 -16.03
C MET A 111 12.33 5.44 -16.94
N ARG A 112 12.70 4.40 -17.70
CA ARG A 112 13.82 4.50 -18.66
C ARG A 112 13.47 5.39 -19.85
N ILE A 113 12.24 5.33 -20.35
CA ILE A 113 11.77 6.16 -21.46
C ILE A 113 11.71 7.63 -21.03
N GLU A 114 11.15 7.93 -19.85
CA GLU A 114 11.10 9.31 -19.33
C GLU A 114 12.50 9.90 -19.16
N LYS A 115 13.42 9.18 -18.53
CA LYS A 115 14.81 9.62 -18.37
C LYS A 115 15.51 9.86 -19.72
N LYS A 116 15.16 9.12 -20.76
CA LYS A 116 15.72 9.35 -22.11
C LYS A 116 15.15 10.61 -22.73
N LYS A 117 13.84 10.84 -22.62
CA LYS A 117 13.17 12.07 -23.10
C LYS A 117 13.66 13.32 -22.37
N ASP A 118 13.86 13.24 -21.05
CA ASP A 118 14.39 14.36 -20.27
C ASP A 118 15.85 14.67 -20.65
N LYS A 119 16.68 13.66 -20.91
CA LYS A 119 18.04 13.85 -21.40
C LYS A 119 18.07 14.48 -22.80
N GLU A 120 17.17 14.04 -23.69
CA GLU A 120 17.06 14.62 -25.04
C GLU A 120 16.62 16.10 -24.98
N LYS A 121 15.64 16.45 -24.13
CA LYS A 121 15.21 17.84 -23.88
C LYS A 121 16.34 18.71 -23.28
N VAL A 122 17.08 18.15 -22.31
CA VAL A 122 18.21 18.86 -21.68
C VAL A 122 19.34 19.08 -22.66
N ILE A 123 19.58 18.18 -23.62
CA ILE A 123 20.57 18.34 -24.68
C ILE A 123 20.11 19.43 -25.68
N GLU A 124 18.81 19.50 -25.99
CA GLU A 124 18.24 20.56 -26.84
C GLU A 124 18.25 21.94 -26.17
N GLU A 125 18.04 22.02 -24.84
CA GLU A 125 18.06 23.29 -24.10
C GLU A 125 19.47 23.74 -23.66
N HIS A 126 20.45 22.82 -23.54
CA HIS A 126 21.79 23.07 -22.98
C HIS A 126 22.90 23.06 -24.03
N SER A 127 22.71 23.78 -25.16
CA SER A 127 23.89 24.24 -25.89
C SER A 127 24.63 25.43 -25.22
N ASN A 128 24.16 25.92 -24.06
CA ASN A 128 24.69 27.14 -23.46
C ASN A 128 24.82 27.19 -21.92
N SER A 129 24.94 26.09 -21.19
CA SER A 129 25.47 26.20 -19.81
C SER A 129 25.81 24.84 -19.20
N SER A 130 27.10 24.62 -19.04
CA SER A 130 27.64 23.49 -18.26
C SER A 130 27.56 23.81 -16.77
N GLU A 131 26.46 23.50 -16.12
CA GLU A 131 26.41 23.42 -14.66
C GLU A 131 26.37 21.94 -14.23
N ASN A 132 27.55 21.42 -13.90
CA ASN A 132 27.72 20.14 -13.25
C ASN A 132 27.10 20.23 -11.86
N ILE A 133 25.86 19.78 -11.68
CA ILE A 133 25.28 19.54 -10.36
C ILE A 133 25.92 18.24 -9.82
N ASN A 134 27.11 18.36 -9.27
CA ASN A 134 27.70 17.36 -8.42
C ASN A 134 26.91 17.35 -7.10
N LEU A 135 25.89 16.48 -6.98
CA LEU A 135 25.32 16.14 -5.69
C LEU A 135 26.41 15.43 -4.87
N PRO A 136 26.88 15.99 -3.77
CA PRO A 136 27.85 15.31 -2.92
C PRO A 136 27.17 14.07 -2.35
N SER A 137 27.48 12.90 -2.91
CA SER A 137 27.14 11.61 -2.34
C SER A 137 27.94 11.47 -1.04
N ASN A 138 27.36 11.87 0.08
CA ASN A 138 27.97 11.64 1.38
C ASN A 138 27.84 10.16 1.71
N GLN A 139 28.80 9.37 1.25
CA GLN A 139 28.86 7.91 1.39
C GLN A 139 28.63 7.46 2.86
N LYS A 140 29.15 8.24 3.82
CA LYS A 140 28.92 7.99 5.25
C LYS A 140 27.46 8.12 5.67
N GLN A 141 26.74 9.09 5.09
CA GLN A 141 25.31 9.30 5.37
C GLN A 141 24.46 8.18 4.75
N LEU A 142 24.84 7.70 3.56
CA LEU A 142 24.18 6.58 2.89
C LEU A 142 24.32 5.27 3.70
N ILE A 143 25.55 4.98 4.17
CA ILE A 143 25.84 3.82 5.00
C ILE A 143 25.07 3.90 6.34
N LYS A 144 25.09 5.06 7.01
CA LYS A 144 24.33 5.28 8.24
C LYS A 144 22.83 5.04 8.05
N SER A 145 22.25 5.57 6.97
CA SER A 145 20.83 5.37 6.64
C SER A 145 20.54 3.88 6.36
N GLY A 146 21.43 3.19 5.65
CA GLY A 146 21.31 1.75 5.40
C GLY A 146 21.33 0.93 6.68
N ILE A 147 22.24 1.23 7.62
CA ILE A 147 22.32 0.54 8.92
C ILE A 147 21.03 0.78 9.74
N ILE A 148 20.54 2.02 9.82
CA ILE A 148 19.31 2.35 10.54
C ILE A 148 18.12 1.61 9.91
N PHE A 149 18.05 1.55 8.58
CA PHE A 149 17.02 0.82 7.86
C PHE A 149 17.06 -0.69 8.18
N MET A 150 18.24 -1.31 8.18
CA MET A 150 18.40 -2.73 8.52
C MET A 150 17.99 -3.03 9.97
N ILE A 151 18.42 -2.20 10.93
CA ILE A 151 18.02 -2.36 12.34
C ILE A 151 16.49 -2.22 12.48
N GLY A 152 15.88 -1.22 11.82
CA GLY A 152 14.43 -1.04 11.83
C GLY A 152 13.70 -2.24 11.23
N THR A 153 14.17 -2.77 10.10
CA THR A 153 13.61 -3.96 9.45
C THR A 153 13.65 -5.19 10.37
N ILE A 154 14.79 -5.45 11.01
CA ILE A 154 14.92 -6.55 11.99
C ILE A 154 13.94 -6.35 13.15
N GLY A 155 13.84 -5.14 13.70
CA GLY A 155 12.90 -4.82 14.77
C GLY A 155 11.44 -5.06 14.39
N ILE A 156 11.06 -4.74 13.15
CA ILE A 156 9.71 -4.97 12.60
C ILE A 156 9.42 -6.49 12.55
N PHE A 157 10.32 -7.30 12.02
CA PHE A 157 10.13 -8.75 11.96
C PHE A 157 10.06 -9.40 13.35
N LEU A 158 10.91 -8.96 14.29
CA LEU A 158 10.85 -9.43 15.68
C LEU A 158 9.57 -8.99 16.41
N GLY A 159 9.00 -7.84 16.03
CA GLY A 159 7.75 -7.32 16.59
C GLY A 159 6.48 -7.95 16.01
N ALA A 160 6.55 -8.64 14.87
CA ALA A 160 5.38 -9.21 14.20
C ALA A 160 4.70 -10.31 15.04
N GLU A 161 5.48 -11.19 15.65
CA GLU A 161 4.97 -12.25 16.51
C GLU A 161 4.19 -11.72 17.71
N PRO A 162 4.78 -10.92 18.62
CA PRO A 162 4.03 -10.42 19.78
C PRO A 162 2.85 -9.55 19.39
N PHE A 163 2.91 -8.84 18.25
CA PHE A 163 1.78 -8.08 17.74
C PHE A 163 0.60 -9.00 17.38
N ILE A 164 0.84 -10.09 16.64
CA ILE A 164 -0.20 -11.04 16.21
C ILE A 164 -0.80 -11.77 17.42
N GLU A 165 0.02 -12.21 18.35
CA GLU A 165 -0.47 -12.87 19.57
C GLU A 165 -1.31 -11.90 20.42
N SER A 166 -0.86 -10.66 20.61
CA SER A 166 -1.64 -9.63 21.31
C SER A 166 -2.97 -9.35 20.61
N LEU A 167 -2.99 -9.30 19.26
CA LEU A 167 -4.21 -9.10 18.49
C LEU A 167 -5.20 -10.24 18.69
N LYS A 168 -4.74 -11.50 18.74
CA LYS A 168 -5.59 -12.67 19.05
C LYS A 168 -6.19 -12.57 20.45
N HIS A 169 -5.36 -12.26 21.46
CA HIS A 169 -5.84 -12.12 22.85
C HIS A 169 -6.87 -11.01 22.97
N VAL A 170 -6.58 -9.81 22.46
CA VAL A 170 -7.52 -8.69 22.50
C VAL A 170 -8.82 -9.03 21.78
N SER A 171 -8.78 -9.76 20.65
CA SER A 171 -9.98 -10.15 19.92
C SER A 171 -10.92 -11.01 20.74
N VAL A 172 -10.36 -11.92 21.54
CA VAL A 172 -11.13 -12.76 22.48
C VAL A 172 -11.72 -11.91 23.60
N ASP A 173 -10.92 -11.02 24.20
CA ASP A 173 -11.33 -10.19 25.33
C ASP A 173 -12.49 -9.25 25.00
N ILE A 174 -12.52 -8.70 23.79
CA ILE A 174 -13.55 -7.76 23.33
C ILE A 174 -14.67 -8.43 22.52
N GLY A 175 -14.59 -9.74 22.26
CA GLY A 175 -15.62 -10.51 21.52
C GLY A 175 -15.71 -10.14 20.03
N VAL A 176 -14.62 -9.63 19.42
CA VAL A 176 -14.55 -9.28 17.99
C VAL A 176 -13.71 -10.31 17.25
N SER A 177 -14.11 -10.68 16.02
CA SER A 177 -13.32 -11.59 15.19
C SER A 177 -11.87 -11.10 15.04
N PRO A 178 -10.84 -11.98 15.19
CA PRO A 178 -9.44 -11.63 14.92
C PRO A 178 -9.21 -11.09 13.52
N ILE A 179 -10.02 -11.52 12.55
CA ILE A 179 -9.97 -11.04 11.16
C ILE A 179 -10.34 -9.56 11.09
N ILE A 180 -11.51 -9.19 11.69
CA ILE A 180 -11.98 -7.79 11.67
C ILE A 180 -11.01 -6.90 12.46
N LEU A 181 -10.55 -7.38 13.60
CA LEU A 181 -9.57 -6.65 14.39
C LEU A 181 -8.26 -6.44 13.59
N SER A 182 -7.83 -7.45 12.84
CA SER A 182 -6.68 -7.33 11.95
C SER A 182 -6.91 -6.30 10.84
N VAL A 183 -8.07 -6.30 10.18
CA VAL A 183 -8.42 -5.32 9.13
C VAL A 183 -8.35 -3.88 9.65
N VAL A 184 -8.72 -3.65 10.92
CA VAL A 184 -8.77 -2.30 11.50
C VAL A 184 -7.43 -1.90 12.14
N ILE A 185 -6.84 -2.78 12.96
CA ILE A 185 -5.70 -2.42 13.82
C ILE A 185 -4.35 -2.62 13.11
N SER A 186 -4.20 -3.72 12.33
CA SER A 186 -2.91 -3.98 11.67
C SER A 186 -2.46 -2.86 10.76
N PRO A 187 -3.34 -2.21 9.94
CA PRO A 187 -2.93 -1.07 9.12
C PRO A 187 -2.62 0.18 9.93
N ILE A 188 -3.25 0.35 11.09
CA ILE A 188 -2.93 1.50 11.95
C ILE A 188 -1.49 1.36 12.46
N ALA A 189 -1.10 0.17 12.89
CA ALA A 189 0.25 -0.10 13.38
C ALA A 189 1.28 -0.19 12.24
N GLY A 190 1.00 -1.01 11.22
CA GLY A 190 1.94 -1.33 10.14
C GLY A 190 2.23 -0.16 9.21
N GLU A 191 1.23 0.66 8.88
CA GLU A 191 1.38 1.76 7.91
C GLU A 191 1.77 3.12 8.54
N MET A 192 2.12 3.17 9.83
CA MET A 192 2.54 4.44 10.45
C MET A 192 3.72 5.12 9.73
N PRO A 193 4.78 4.39 9.31
CA PRO A 193 5.89 5.02 8.57
C PRO A 193 5.42 5.62 7.24
N GLU A 194 4.53 4.93 6.53
CA GLU A 194 3.97 5.40 5.28
C GLU A 194 3.12 6.65 5.48
N LYS A 195 2.21 6.67 6.45
CA LYS A 195 1.37 7.84 6.77
C LYS A 195 2.20 9.07 7.13
N ILE A 196 3.23 8.91 7.98
CA ILE A 196 4.14 10.00 8.32
C ILE A 196 4.85 10.51 7.06
N SER A 197 5.34 9.63 6.21
CA SER A 197 5.98 9.97 4.95
C SER A 197 5.04 10.76 4.03
N LEU A 198 3.77 10.30 3.87
CA LEU A 198 2.76 11.00 3.07
C LEU A 198 2.47 12.41 3.58
N MET A 199 2.32 12.57 4.91
CA MET A 199 2.09 13.89 5.54
C MET A 199 3.27 14.84 5.30
N LEU A 200 4.49 14.35 5.46
CA LEU A 200 5.71 15.14 5.25
C LEU A 200 5.89 15.55 3.78
N LEU A 201 5.59 14.63 2.86
CA LEU A 201 5.65 14.89 1.43
C LEU A 201 4.56 15.87 0.98
N ALA A 202 3.32 15.71 1.45
CA ALA A 202 2.20 16.60 1.14
C ALA A 202 2.47 18.05 1.54
N ARG A 203 3.25 18.28 2.62
CA ARG A 203 3.66 19.63 3.08
C ARG A 203 4.67 20.30 2.14
N LYS A 204 5.33 19.57 1.24
CA LYS A 204 6.33 20.12 0.30
C LYS A 204 5.73 20.70 -0.98
N GLY A 205 4.41 20.73 -1.12
CA GLY A 205 3.70 21.24 -2.30
C GLY A 205 3.52 20.21 -3.41
N ALA A 206 3.35 20.64 -4.67
CA ALA A 206 2.94 19.78 -5.77
C ALA A 206 3.86 18.57 -6.00
N HIS A 207 5.15 18.79 -6.07
CA HIS A 207 6.13 17.72 -6.31
C HIS A 207 6.10 16.67 -5.18
N GLY A 208 6.10 17.09 -3.93
CA GLY A 208 6.02 16.16 -2.80
C GLY A 208 4.70 15.39 -2.79
N THR A 209 3.60 16.04 -3.11
CA THR A 209 2.28 15.40 -3.20
C THR A 209 2.23 14.36 -4.31
N SER A 210 2.83 14.62 -5.48
CA SER A 210 2.94 13.63 -6.56
C SER A 210 3.73 12.39 -6.12
N ILE A 211 4.85 12.56 -5.43
CA ILE A 211 5.62 11.43 -4.86
C ILE A 211 4.78 10.64 -3.85
N ALA A 212 4.00 11.34 -3.01
CA ALA A 212 3.11 10.70 -2.04
C ALA A 212 2.04 9.84 -2.72
N ILE A 213 1.40 10.35 -3.78
CA ILE A 213 0.39 9.59 -4.56
C ILE A 213 1.03 8.36 -5.20
N ALA A 214 2.18 8.51 -5.86
CA ALA A 214 2.91 7.40 -6.46
C ALA A 214 3.23 6.32 -5.41
N ASN A 215 3.64 6.72 -4.19
CA ASN A 215 3.93 5.79 -3.10
C ASN A 215 2.68 5.01 -2.68
N VAL A 216 1.54 5.68 -2.49
CA VAL A 216 0.27 5.02 -2.12
C VAL A 216 -0.15 4.02 -3.20
N LEU A 217 -0.20 4.44 -4.47
CA LEU A 217 -0.62 3.55 -5.55
C LEU A 217 0.32 2.34 -5.67
N GLY A 218 1.63 2.55 -5.62
CA GLY A 218 2.63 1.48 -5.69
C GLY A 218 2.55 0.51 -4.51
N SER A 219 2.35 1.00 -3.27
CA SER A 219 2.21 0.12 -2.10
C SER A 219 0.92 -0.70 -2.15
N LYS A 220 -0.19 -0.15 -2.68
CA LYS A 220 -1.45 -0.89 -2.77
C LYS A 220 -1.44 -1.92 -3.91
N ILE A 221 -0.73 -1.68 -5.01
CA ILE A 221 -0.45 -2.70 -6.02
C ILE A 221 0.38 -3.84 -5.40
N LEU A 222 1.40 -3.52 -4.61
CA LEU A 222 2.21 -4.50 -3.88
C LEU A 222 1.35 -5.32 -2.91
N ASN A 223 0.41 -4.69 -2.21
CA ASN A 223 -0.51 -5.38 -1.30
C ASN A 223 -1.46 -6.34 -2.03
N ASN A 224 -1.99 -5.95 -3.21
CA ASN A 224 -2.86 -6.80 -4.03
C ASN A 224 -2.10 -7.88 -4.82
N THR A 225 -0.78 -7.91 -4.74
CA THR A 225 0.07 -8.86 -5.49
C THR A 225 1.05 -9.56 -4.57
N LEU A 226 2.24 -9.02 -4.36
CA LEU A 226 3.32 -9.69 -3.62
C LEU A 226 2.94 -10.02 -2.16
N LEU A 227 2.15 -9.16 -1.49
CA LEU A 227 1.70 -9.41 -0.12
C LEU A 227 0.76 -10.63 -0.06
N LEU A 228 -0.17 -10.76 -1.03
CA LEU A 228 -1.03 -11.94 -1.14
C LEU A 228 -0.22 -13.19 -1.51
N ALA A 229 0.79 -13.06 -2.36
CA ALA A 229 1.72 -14.15 -2.64
C ALA A 229 2.43 -14.62 -1.35
N PHE A 230 2.91 -13.71 -0.51
CA PHE A 230 3.50 -14.05 0.78
C PHE A 230 2.51 -14.72 1.74
N ALA A 231 1.23 -14.32 1.74
CA ALA A 231 0.22 -15.01 2.52
C ALA A 231 0.06 -16.48 2.06
N VAL A 232 0.00 -16.71 0.75
CA VAL A 232 -0.11 -18.06 0.19
C VAL A 232 1.15 -18.87 0.47
N PHE A 233 2.34 -18.33 0.25
CA PHE A 233 3.59 -19.06 0.51
C PHE A 233 3.82 -19.30 2.00
N GLY A 234 3.39 -18.40 2.89
CA GLY A 234 3.35 -18.63 4.32
C GLY A 234 2.41 -19.78 4.72
N ALA A 235 1.24 -19.87 4.09
CA ALA A 235 0.31 -20.99 4.29
C ALA A 235 0.93 -22.32 3.82
N ILE A 236 1.63 -22.32 2.69
CA ILE A 236 2.35 -23.50 2.18
C ILE A 236 3.49 -23.90 3.13
N TYR A 237 4.21 -22.95 3.68
CA TYR A 237 5.25 -23.22 4.67
C TYR A 237 4.67 -23.89 5.92
N HIS A 238 3.48 -23.45 6.37
CA HIS A 238 2.80 -24.01 7.54
C HIS A 238 2.18 -25.39 7.30
N SER A 239 1.47 -25.57 6.16
CA SER A 239 0.60 -26.73 5.92
C SER A 239 1.00 -27.58 4.70
N GLY A 240 2.10 -27.25 4.01
CA GLY A 240 2.59 -27.95 2.82
C GLY A 240 1.99 -27.44 1.50
N LEU A 241 2.44 -28.03 0.38
CA LEU A 241 2.09 -27.58 -0.98
C LEU A 241 0.58 -27.63 -1.33
N GLY A 242 -0.18 -28.46 -0.62
CA GLY A 242 -1.64 -28.55 -0.76
C GLY A 242 -2.41 -27.55 0.10
N ALA A 243 -1.71 -26.62 0.78
CA ALA A 243 -2.37 -25.62 1.61
C ALA A 243 -3.29 -24.74 0.77
N ASN A 244 -4.51 -24.53 1.29
CA ASN A 244 -5.48 -23.58 0.77
C ASN A 244 -5.82 -22.60 1.88
N ILE A 245 -5.87 -21.32 1.53
CA ILE A 245 -6.45 -20.29 2.39
C ILE A 245 -7.94 -20.27 2.08
N ASP A 246 -8.70 -21.07 2.84
CA ASP A 246 -10.14 -21.22 2.63
C ASP A 246 -10.86 -19.90 2.89
N ARG A 247 -11.87 -19.66 2.07
CA ARG A 247 -12.74 -18.52 2.28
C ARG A 247 -13.63 -18.77 3.51
N SER A 248 -13.70 -17.78 4.38
CA SER A 248 -14.76 -17.67 5.37
C SER A 248 -15.75 -16.59 4.96
N GLU A 249 -16.93 -16.58 5.56
CA GLU A 249 -17.92 -15.53 5.31
C GLU A 249 -17.32 -14.15 5.61
N ILE A 250 -16.67 -13.99 6.75
CA ILE A 250 -16.03 -12.74 7.18
C ILE A 250 -14.95 -12.32 6.18
N LEU A 251 -14.06 -13.23 5.76
CA LEU A 251 -13.01 -12.89 4.79
C LEU A 251 -13.59 -12.50 3.43
N THR A 252 -14.66 -13.17 2.99
CA THR A 252 -15.33 -12.84 1.74
C THR A 252 -15.92 -11.43 1.79
N GLN A 253 -16.60 -11.10 2.90
CA GLN A 253 -17.15 -9.76 3.11
C GLN A 253 -16.04 -8.70 3.15
N GLN A 254 -14.92 -8.95 3.83
CA GLN A 254 -13.78 -8.04 3.90
C GLN A 254 -13.11 -7.87 2.52
N MET A 255 -12.98 -8.94 1.74
CA MET A 255 -12.44 -8.89 0.37
C MET A 255 -13.32 -8.03 -0.53
N LEU A 256 -14.64 -8.23 -0.50
CA LEU A 256 -15.58 -7.44 -1.30
C LEU A 256 -15.56 -5.96 -0.88
N LEU A 257 -15.54 -5.68 0.43
CA LEU A 257 -15.47 -4.31 0.94
C LEU A 257 -14.16 -3.62 0.50
N ALA A 258 -13.01 -4.27 0.68
CA ALA A 258 -11.72 -3.71 0.29
C ALA A 258 -11.63 -3.47 -1.23
N THR A 259 -12.15 -4.41 -2.02
CA THR A 259 -12.22 -4.28 -3.47
C THR A 259 -13.13 -3.11 -3.87
N ALA A 260 -14.35 -3.02 -3.33
CA ALA A 260 -15.28 -1.93 -3.61
C ALA A 260 -14.70 -0.57 -3.24
N VAL A 261 -14.10 -0.45 -2.05
CA VAL A 261 -13.43 0.78 -1.60
C VAL A 261 -12.29 1.16 -2.56
N THR A 262 -11.47 0.19 -2.96
CA THR A 262 -10.37 0.43 -3.90
C THR A 262 -10.90 0.90 -5.26
N LEU A 263 -11.92 0.24 -5.81
CA LEU A 263 -12.54 0.61 -7.11
C LEU A 263 -13.10 2.03 -7.06
N ILE A 264 -13.83 2.40 -6.01
CA ILE A 264 -14.41 3.74 -5.86
C ILE A 264 -13.30 4.78 -5.67
N ALA A 265 -12.34 4.52 -4.81
CA ALA A 265 -11.24 5.46 -4.54
C ALA A 265 -10.39 5.71 -5.80
N VAL A 266 -10.01 4.65 -6.52
CA VAL A 266 -9.28 4.78 -7.79
C VAL A 266 -10.16 5.44 -8.86
N GLY A 267 -11.46 5.14 -8.90
CA GLY A 267 -12.43 5.81 -9.76
C GLY A 267 -12.43 7.34 -9.58
N LEU A 268 -12.33 7.82 -8.33
CA LEU A 268 -12.18 9.24 -8.04
C LEU A 268 -10.84 9.81 -8.55
N LEU A 269 -9.75 9.00 -8.55
CA LEU A 269 -8.44 9.39 -9.06
C LEU A 269 -8.38 9.40 -10.61
N PHE A 270 -9.35 8.83 -11.34
CA PHE A 270 -9.40 8.95 -12.81
C PHE A 270 -9.79 10.35 -13.29
N ARG A 271 -10.26 11.22 -12.40
CA ARG A 271 -10.41 12.64 -12.71
C ARG A 271 -9.02 13.22 -13.00
N LYS A 272 -8.95 14.17 -13.95
CA LYS A 272 -7.68 14.84 -14.27
C LYS A 272 -7.07 15.54 -13.04
N GLU A 273 -7.94 16.15 -12.23
CA GLU A 273 -7.53 16.92 -11.05
C GLU A 273 -8.34 16.50 -9.83
N ILE A 274 -7.67 16.37 -8.70
CA ILE A 274 -8.26 16.10 -7.40
C ILE A 274 -7.91 17.21 -6.40
N GLY A 275 -8.67 17.32 -5.33
CA GLY A 275 -8.46 18.37 -4.33
C GLY A 275 -9.19 18.08 -3.01
N ILE A 276 -9.47 19.14 -2.25
CA ILE A 276 -10.07 19.05 -0.93
C ILE A 276 -11.40 18.29 -0.90
N ARG A 277 -12.25 18.46 -1.92
CA ARG A 277 -13.55 17.75 -2.01
C ARG A 277 -13.34 16.23 -2.12
N THR A 278 -12.36 15.79 -2.92
CA THR A 278 -11.99 14.38 -3.01
C THR A 278 -11.49 13.85 -1.66
N GLY A 279 -10.69 14.65 -0.93
CA GLY A 279 -10.24 14.30 0.42
C GLY A 279 -11.40 14.07 1.39
N PHE A 280 -12.42 14.93 1.40
CA PHE A 280 -13.61 14.75 2.24
C PHE A 280 -14.42 13.51 1.85
N ILE A 281 -14.61 13.24 0.55
CA ILE A 281 -15.31 12.03 0.09
C ILE A 281 -14.59 10.78 0.59
N LEU A 282 -13.27 10.72 0.44
CA LEU A 282 -12.46 9.59 0.90
C LEU A 282 -12.51 9.42 2.42
N LEU A 283 -12.55 10.53 3.19
CA LEU A 283 -12.70 10.48 4.64
C LEU A 283 -14.06 9.88 5.05
N VAL A 284 -15.14 10.31 4.40
CA VAL A 284 -16.48 9.74 4.63
C VAL A 284 -16.51 8.25 4.26
N MET A 285 -15.87 7.87 3.15
CA MET A 285 -15.74 6.46 2.77
C MET A 285 -15.01 5.64 3.84
N TYR A 286 -13.96 6.17 4.45
CA TYR A 286 -13.26 5.50 5.54
C TYR A 286 -14.19 5.24 6.73
N VAL A 287 -14.88 6.27 7.21
CA VAL A 287 -15.81 6.15 8.34
C VAL A 287 -16.92 5.14 8.03
N ALA A 288 -17.47 5.20 6.81
CA ALA A 288 -18.49 4.25 6.37
C ALA A 288 -17.94 2.81 6.31
N SER A 289 -16.71 2.61 5.80
CA SER A 289 -16.10 1.27 5.72
C SER A 289 -15.82 0.68 7.10
N ILE A 290 -15.37 1.49 8.06
CA ILE A 290 -15.20 1.03 9.46
C ILE A 290 -16.56 0.67 10.09
N GLY A 291 -17.58 1.51 9.91
CA GLY A 291 -18.92 1.22 10.41
C GLY A 291 -19.50 -0.09 9.84
N LEU A 292 -19.31 -0.32 8.53
CA LEU A 292 -19.73 -1.58 7.89
C LEU A 292 -19.00 -2.81 8.44
N GLN A 293 -17.71 -2.71 8.75
CA GLN A 293 -16.94 -3.83 9.31
C GLN A 293 -17.50 -4.28 10.68
N PHE A 294 -17.83 -3.33 11.55
CA PHE A 294 -18.43 -3.66 12.85
C PHE A 294 -19.88 -4.19 12.70
N PHE A 295 -20.64 -3.65 11.76
CA PHE A 295 -21.99 -4.14 11.47
C PHE A 295 -21.99 -5.58 10.93
N MET A 296 -21.02 -5.95 10.09
CA MET A 296 -20.87 -7.30 9.56
C MET A 296 -20.37 -8.31 10.61
N ASN A 297 -19.88 -7.85 11.76
CA ASN A 297 -19.45 -8.71 12.87
C ASN A 297 -20.60 -9.01 13.87
N SER A 298 -21.66 -8.22 13.84
CA SER A 298 -22.84 -8.40 14.69
C SER A 298 -23.82 -9.43 14.11
#